data_67b6e680a9c5724230178134abfe6f72
#
_entry.id   67b6e680a9c5724230178134abfe6f72
#
_cell.length_a   1.000
_cell.length_b   1.000
_cell.length_c   1.000
_cell.angle_alpha   90.00
_cell.angle_beta   90.00
_cell.angle_gamma   90.00
#
_symmetry.space_group_name_H-M   'P 1'
#
loop_
_entity.id
_entity.type
_entity.pdbx_description
1 polymer ?
#
loop_
_entity_poly.entity_id
_entity_poly.type
_entity_poly.pdbx_seq_one_letter_code
_entity_poly.pdbx_strand_id
1 'polypeptide(L)'
;EIGALSVTRDDSADMYKIGFSIYDAFNPNSTLIPWNRSNGVTTALTTPQNTSSPIGGMGSLFVLDGKLNVTGVRDAAMIGKVGGTSSGSRSEQYAIIEDLLIMASSLSKSDLSSDSDIYELIGESAISSAMELHPRDIKALFTILNDNVPLIMKSHRASDLLKLIEIKERFNLNMIIMGAQEAHLVKSELAEAGIPLIINPINNIPDSFDELASNI
;
A
#
# COMPACT_ATOMS: atom_id res chain seq x y z
N GLU A 1 5.79 11.39 6.70
CA GLU A 1 4.62 12.07 6.13
C GLU A 1 4.81 13.57 6.10
N ILE A 2 4.60 14.21 4.96
CA ILE A 2 4.82 15.63 4.81
C ILE A 2 3.51 16.37 5.07
N GLY A 3 3.25 16.69 6.33
CA GLY A 3 2.28 17.67 6.74
C GLY A 3 0.83 17.25 6.85
N ALA A 4 -0.02 18.24 7.08
CA ALA A 4 -1.47 18.04 7.12
C ALA A 4 -1.96 17.59 5.75
N LEU A 5 -2.71 16.53 5.71
CA LEU A 5 -3.17 15.85 4.51
C LEU A 5 -3.81 16.79 3.49
N SER A 6 -4.75 17.60 3.94
CA SER A 6 -5.49 18.53 3.07
C SER A 6 -4.63 19.67 2.48
N VAL A 7 -3.45 19.92 3.02
CA VAL A 7 -2.52 20.94 2.50
C VAL A 7 -1.56 20.35 1.48
N THR A 8 -1.15 19.09 1.69
CA THR A 8 -0.13 18.44 0.86
C THR A 8 -0.74 17.48 -0.15
N ARG A 9 -1.83 16.80 0.23
CA ARG A 9 -2.55 15.85 -0.62
C ARG A 9 -3.98 15.69 -0.15
N ASP A 10 -4.83 15.21 -1.04
CA ASP A 10 -6.16 14.68 -0.74
C ASP A 10 -6.17 13.21 -1.14
N ASP A 11 -6.47 12.32 -0.21
CA ASP A 11 -6.42 10.88 -0.38
C ASP A 11 -7.74 10.17 -0.07
N SER A 12 -8.82 10.93 0.06
CA SER A 12 -10.15 10.34 0.18
C SER A 12 -10.61 9.76 -1.15
N ALA A 13 -11.03 8.51 -1.15
CA ALA A 13 -11.55 7.83 -2.33
C ALA A 13 -12.77 7.01 -1.96
N ASP A 14 -13.91 7.34 -2.58
CA ASP A 14 -15.18 6.66 -2.35
C ASP A 14 -15.47 5.60 -3.42
N MET A 15 -15.15 5.89 -4.67
CA MET A 15 -15.45 5.02 -5.82
C MET A 15 -14.35 3.99 -6.09
N TYR A 16 -13.10 4.43 -6.08
CA TYR A 16 -11.96 3.56 -6.36
C TYR A 16 -11.36 3.06 -5.04
N LYS A 17 -11.28 1.74 -4.88
CA LYS A 17 -10.79 1.13 -3.64
C LYS A 17 -9.28 0.92 -3.67
N ILE A 18 -8.73 0.67 -4.86
CA ILE A 18 -7.33 0.24 -5.06
C ILE A 18 -6.62 1.09 -6.12
N GLY A 19 -7.29 1.36 -7.24
CA GLY A 19 -6.71 1.91 -8.46
C GLY A 19 -6.62 3.43 -8.51
N PHE A 20 -6.40 4.12 -7.40
CA PHE A 20 -6.19 5.57 -7.40
C PHE A 20 -4.74 5.91 -7.03
N SER A 21 -4.25 7.02 -7.56
CA SER A 21 -2.87 7.47 -7.40
C SER A 21 -2.81 8.75 -6.59
N ILE A 22 -1.95 8.78 -5.58
CA ILE A 22 -1.69 10.00 -4.81
C ILE A 22 -0.91 11.05 -5.62
N TYR A 23 -0.36 10.67 -6.76
CA TYR A 23 0.43 11.58 -7.59
C TYR A 23 -0.35 12.82 -8.02
N ASP A 24 -1.61 12.63 -8.40
CA ASP A 24 -2.47 13.71 -8.91
C ASP A 24 -3.00 14.62 -7.79
N ALA A 25 -2.92 14.17 -6.54
CA ALA A 25 -3.37 14.92 -5.35
C ALA A 25 -2.21 15.64 -4.62
N PHE A 26 -0.97 15.48 -5.09
CA PHE A 26 0.18 16.10 -4.44
C PHE A 26 0.23 17.62 -4.70
N ASN A 27 0.39 18.40 -3.62
CA ASN A 27 0.55 19.84 -3.69
C ASN A 27 2.03 20.26 -3.59
N PRO A 28 2.73 20.51 -4.70
CA PRO A 28 4.14 20.88 -4.68
C PRO A 28 4.41 22.27 -4.06
N ASN A 29 3.37 23.08 -3.91
CA ASN A 29 3.47 24.40 -3.27
C ASN A 29 3.13 24.39 -1.77
N SER A 30 3.07 23.22 -1.14
CA SER A 30 2.87 23.11 0.31
C SER A 30 4.00 23.80 1.07
N THR A 31 3.64 24.62 2.06
CA THR A 31 4.60 25.30 2.95
C THR A 31 5.46 24.34 3.78
N LEU A 32 5.03 23.08 3.90
CA LEU A 32 5.75 22.03 4.61
C LEU A 32 6.94 21.50 3.82
N ILE A 33 6.94 21.63 2.49
CA ILE A 33 8.03 21.16 1.64
C ILE A 33 9.34 21.91 1.92
N PRO A 34 9.39 23.25 1.86
CA PRO A 34 10.63 23.99 2.17
C PRO A 34 11.10 23.77 3.61
N TRP A 35 10.17 23.61 4.56
CA TRP A 35 10.52 23.33 5.94
C TRP A 35 11.19 21.96 6.11
N ASN A 36 10.61 20.90 5.54
CA ASN A 36 11.20 19.57 5.57
C ASN A 36 12.53 19.53 4.81
N ARG A 37 12.62 20.21 3.68
CA ARG A 37 13.85 20.30 2.88
C ARG A 37 14.98 20.97 3.65
N SER A 38 14.70 22.03 4.41
CA SER A 38 15.71 22.69 5.25
C SER A 38 16.24 21.77 6.36
N ASN A 39 15.49 20.74 6.73
CA ASN A 39 15.88 19.70 7.67
C ASN A 39 16.49 18.44 6.98
N GLY A 40 16.81 18.53 5.71
CA GLY A 40 17.52 17.48 4.96
C GLY A 40 16.61 16.46 4.23
N VAL A 41 15.28 16.61 4.28
CA VAL A 41 14.36 15.71 3.55
C VAL A 41 14.21 16.23 2.12
N THR A 42 14.86 15.56 1.18
CA THR A 42 14.88 15.95 -0.24
C THR A 42 13.93 15.15 -1.13
N THR A 43 13.49 14.00 -0.64
CA THR A 43 12.62 13.07 -1.36
C THR A 43 11.65 12.43 -0.38
N ALA A 44 10.41 12.21 -0.81
CA ALA A 44 9.40 11.54 0.01
C ALA A 44 8.57 10.56 -0.81
N LEU A 45 8.34 9.37 -0.26
CA LEU A 45 7.28 8.49 -0.72
C LEU A 45 5.99 8.90 -0.01
N THR A 46 5.06 9.44 -0.77
CA THR A 46 3.73 9.81 -0.26
C THR A 46 2.76 8.69 -0.56
N THR A 47 1.98 8.30 0.45
CA THR A 47 1.07 7.16 0.37
C THR A 47 -0.33 7.56 0.78
N PRO A 48 -1.39 6.95 0.21
CA PRO A 48 -2.73 7.05 0.77
C PRO A 48 -2.78 6.48 2.18
N GLN A 49 -3.62 7.05 3.05
CA GLN A 49 -3.75 6.58 4.44
C GLN A 49 -5.08 5.90 4.74
N ASN A 50 -6.15 6.41 4.13
CA ASN A 50 -7.50 5.95 4.41
C ASN A 50 -8.05 5.21 3.18
N THR A 51 -7.81 3.91 3.13
CA THR A 51 -8.39 3.05 2.13
C THR A 51 -9.47 2.18 2.75
N SER A 52 -10.57 1.95 2.03
CA SER A 52 -11.64 1.04 2.47
C SER A 52 -11.26 -0.43 2.31
N SER A 53 -10.21 -0.71 1.54
CA SER A 53 -9.64 -2.04 1.32
C SER A 53 -8.35 -2.23 2.12
N PRO A 54 -8.04 -3.46 2.58
CA PRO A 54 -6.76 -3.77 3.22
C PRO A 54 -5.55 -3.64 2.28
N ILE A 55 -5.77 -3.67 0.97
CA ILE A 55 -4.79 -3.28 -0.06
C ILE A 55 -5.42 -2.16 -0.87
N GLY A 56 -4.74 -1.04 -1.05
CA GLY A 56 -5.31 -0.02 -1.92
C GLY A 56 -4.57 1.29 -1.97
N GLY A 57 -4.68 1.90 -3.12
CA GLY A 57 -4.05 3.16 -3.45
C GLY A 57 -2.57 3.04 -3.80
N MET A 58 -2.18 3.81 -4.82
CA MET A 58 -0.82 3.87 -5.32
C MET A 58 -0.08 5.05 -4.69
N GLY A 59 0.98 4.75 -3.95
CA GLY A 59 1.93 5.72 -3.44
C GLY A 59 2.89 6.18 -4.53
N SER A 60 3.35 7.42 -4.43
CA SER A 60 4.25 8.01 -5.41
C SER A 60 5.46 8.67 -4.74
N LEU A 61 6.60 8.58 -5.41
CA LEU A 61 7.83 9.17 -4.94
C LEU A 61 7.96 10.59 -5.50
N PHE A 62 8.23 11.57 -4.65
CA PHE A 62 8.36 12.98 -5.03
C PHE A 62 9.72 13.53 -4.64
N VAL A 63 10.31 14.29 -5.56
CA VAL A 63 11.48 15.12 -5.27
C VAL A 63 10.97 16.46 -4.73
N LEU A 64 11.44 16.84 -3.55
CA LEU A 64 10.97 18.03 -2.83
C LEU A 64 11.78 19.27 -3.23
N ASP A 65 11.92 19.53 -4.54
CA ASP A 65 12.72 20.64 -5.10
C ASP A 65 12.01 22.01 -5.03
N GLY A 66 10.73 22.01 -4.72
CA GLY A 66 9.90 23.22 -4.60
C GLY A 66 9.43 23.79 -5.94
N LYS A 67 9.59 23.05 -7.03
CA LYS A 67 9.05 23.44 -8.34
C LYS A 67 7.60 23.01 -8.47
N LEU A 68 6.80 23.79 -9.19
CA LEU A 68 5.40 23.46 -9.48
C LEU A 68 5.28 22.23 -10.40
N ASN A 69 6.25 22.03 -11.29
CA ASN A 69 6.34 20.79 -12.06
C ASN A 69 6.84 19.67 -11.15
N VAL A 70 5.94 18.79 -10.82
CA VAL A 70 6.23 17.64 -9.94
C VAL A 70 7.27 16.73 -10.60
N THR A 71 8.35 16.48 -9.88
CA THR A 71 9.40 15.53 -10.28
C THR A 71 9.34 14.33 -9.35
N GLY A 72 9.34 13.12 -9.91
CA GLY A 72 9.30 11.91 -9.11
C GLY A 72 8.91 10.68 -9.90
N VAL A 73 8.51 9.63 -9.19
CA VAL A 73 8.04 8.38 -9.77
C VAL A 73 6.58 8.20 -9.40
N ARG A 74 5.71 8.20 -10.42
CA ARG A 74 4.29 7.92 -10.26
C ARG A 74 4.09 6.45 -9.95
N ASP A 75 3.14 6.15 -9.05
CA ASP A 75 2.73 4.78 -8.73
C ASP A 75 3.90 3.87 -8.36
N ALA A 76 4.80 4.41 -7.52
CA ALA A 76 6.05 3.75 -7.14
C ALA A 76 5.85 2.54 -6.22
N ALA A 77 4.74 2.46 -5.50
CA ALA A 77 4.40 1.35 -4.63
C ALA A 77 2.88 1.28 -4.40
N MET A 78 2.34 0.09 -4.19
CA MET A 78 0.99 -0.09 -3.65
C MET A 78 1.06 -0.16 -2.13
N ILE A 79 0.03 0.35 -1.47
CA ILE A 79 -0.03 0.37 -0.01
C ILE A 79 -1.08 -0.61 0.49
N GLY A 80 -0.79 -1.25 1.61
CA GLY A 80 -1.73 -2.10 2.32
C GLY A 80 -1.55 -2.00 3.83
N LYS A 81 -2.53 -2.52 4.56
CA LYS A 81 -2.52 -2.55 6.01
C LYS A 81 -3.25 -3.77 6.53
N VAL A 82 -2.66 -4.42 7.53
CA VAL A 82 -3.30 -5.46 8.33
C VAL A 82 -3.26 -5.05 9.79
N GLY A 83 -4.40 -5.22 10.46
CA GLY A 83 -4.60 -4.79 11.83
C GLY A 83 -5.30 -3.42 11.93
N GLY A 84 -5.61 -3.01 13.16
CA GLY A 84 -6.43 -1.82 13.43
C GLY A 84 -7.91 -2.04 13.13
N THR A 85 -8.68 -0.95 13.11
CA THR A 85 -10.16 -0.99 13.05
C THR A 85 -10.73 -0.54 11.70
N SER A 86 -9.90 -0.24 10.70
CA SER A 86 -10.34 0.49 9.51
C SER A 86 -10.98 -0.36 8.39
N SER A 87 -10.82 -1.69 8.42
CA SER A 87 -11.30 -2.55 7.32
C SER A 87 -11.75 -3.94 7.79
N GLY A 88 -12.55 -3.99 8.84
CA GLY A 88 -13.05 -5.25 9.37
C GLY A 88 -12.09 -6.01 10.29
N SER A 89 -12.40 -7.26 10.58
CA SER A 89 -11.56 -8.13 11.38
C SER A 89 -10.29 -8.56 10.61
N ARG A 90 -9.24 -8.97 11.31
CA ARG A 90 -8.03 -9.53 10.66
C ARG A 90 -8.35 -10.69 9.74
N SER A 91 -9.25 -11.58 10.14
CA SER A 91 -9.66 -12.71 9.30
C SER A 91 -10.29 -12.25 7.98
N GLU A 92 -11.13 -11.23 8.04
CA GLU A 92 -11.73 -10.63 6.87
C GLU A 92 -10.70 -9.91 5.99
N GLN A 93 -9.79 -9.15 6.60
CA GLN A 93 -8.70 -8.49 5.88
C GLN A 93 -7.84 -9.48 5.08
N TYR A 94 -7.46 -10.61 5.69
CA TYR A 94 -6.71 -11.65 5.00
C TYR A 94 -7.51 -12.32 3.89
N ALA A 95 -8.79 -12.61 4.11
CA ALA A 95 -9.66 -13.17 3.09
C ALA A 95 -9.75 -12.24 1.88
N ILE A 96 -9.97 -10.93 2.11
CA ILE A 96 -10.00 -9.91 1.05
C ILE A 96 -8.66 -9.85 0.28
N ILE A 97 -7.53 -9.83 1.00
CA ILE A 97 -6.20 -9.81 0.38
C ILE A 97 -6.00 -11.04 -0.51
N GLU A 98 -6.30 -12.24 0.00
CA GLU A 98 -6.13 -13.48 -0.76
C GLU A 98 -7.05 -13.52 -1.99
N ASP A 99 -8.32 -13.14 -1.86
CA ASP A 99 -9.28 -13.10 -2.96
C ASP A 99 -8.85 -12.13 -4.06
N LEU A 100 -8.38 -10.92 -3.68
CA LEU A 100 -7.87 -9.92 -4.62
C LEU A 100 -6.64 -10.44 -5.37
N LEU A 101 -5.71 -11.09 -4.68
CA LEU A 101 -4.50 -11.64 -5.29
C LEU A 101 -4.78 -12.86 -6.17
N ILE A 102 -5.71 -13.74 -5.76
CA ILE A 102 -6.17 -14.88 -6.58
C ILE A 102 -6.79 -14.37 -7.88
N MET A 103 -7.69 -13.40 -7.79
CA MET A 103 -8.31 -12.78 -8.95
C MET A 103 -7.25 -12.17 -9.87
N ALA A 104 -6.36 -11.34 -9.34
CA ALA A 104 -5.32 -10.69 -10.13
C ALA A 104 -4.33 -11.68 -10.76
N SER A 105 -4.05 -12.82 -10.11
CA SER A 105 -3.17 -13.87 -10.62
C SER A 105 -3.77 -14.66 -11.80
N SER A 106 -5.10 -14.64 -11.96
CA SER A 106 -5.78 -15.27 -13.07
C SER A 106 -5.78 -14.44 -14.35
N LEU A 107 -5.33 -13.17 -14.29
CA LEU A 107 -5.37 -12.22 -15.40
C LEU A 107 -4.11 -12.32 -16.26
N SER A 108 -4.27 -12.07 -17.55
CA SER A 108 -3.17 -11.89 -18.51
C SER A 108 -3.12 -10.44 -19.01
N LYS A 109 -2.00 -10.06 -19.65
CA LYS A 109 -1.90 -8.73 -20.29
C LYS A 109 -2.94 -8.50 -21.39
N SER A 110 -3.37 -9.56 -22.07
CA SER A 110 -4.40 -9.46 -23.09
C SER A 110 -5.76 -9.07 -22.52
N ASP A 111 -6.08 -9.55 -21.31
CA ASP A 111 -7.35 -9.25 -20.63
C ASP A 111 -7.45 -7.78 -20.20
N LEU A 112 -6.33 -7.07 -20.15
CA LEU A 112 -6.23 -5.67 -19.77
C LEU A 112 -6.03 -4.73 -20.96
N SER A 113 -6.19 -5.22 -22.20
CA SER A 113 -5.89 -4.47 -23.42
C SER A 113 -6.89 -3.33 -23.66
N SER A 114 -8.13 -3.50 -23.26
CA SER A 114 -9.15 -2.46 -23.32
C SER A 114 -10.00 -2.39 -22.05
N ASP A 115 -10.59 -1.22 -21.79
CA ASP A 115 -11.50 -1.08 -20.63
C ASP A 115 -12.76 -1.92 -20.81
N SER A 116 -13.23 -2.14 -22.04
CA SER A 116 -14.39 -2.99 -22.32
C SER A 116 -14.15 -4.45 -21.93
N ASP A 117 -12.96 -4.99 -22.24
CA ASP A 117 -12.60 -6.37 -21.89
C ASP A 117 -12.55 -6.54 -20.36
N ILE A 118 -12.05 -5.54 -19.66
CA ILE A 118 -12.02 -5.54 -18.20
C ILE A 118 -13.43 -5.45 -17.61
N TYR A 119 -14.34 -4.67 -18.19
CA TYR A 119 -15.74 -4.63 -17.74
C TYR A 119 -16.46 -5.97 -17.93
N GLU A 120 -16.21 -6.66 -19.03
CA GLU A 120 -16.75 -8.00 -19.29
C GLU A 120 -16.22 -8.99 -18.22
N LEU A 121 -14.92 -8.97 -17.98
CA LEU A 121 -14.24 -9.82 -17.00
C LEU A 121 -14.73 -9.55 -15.56
N ILE A 122 -15.00 -8.29 -15.19
CA ILE A 122 -15.60 -7.93 -13.90
C ILE A 122 -17.00 -8.52 -13.78
N GLY A 123 -17.80 -8.43 -14.84
CA GLY A 123 -19.16 -8.96 -14.87
C GLY A 123 -19.23 -10.48 -14.72
N GLU A 124 -18.24 -11.18 -15.20
CA GLU A 124 -18.13 -12.65 -15.08
C GLU A 124 -17.52 -13.10 -13.73
N SER A 125 -16.75 -12.25 -13.07
CA SER A 125 -16.09 -12.57 -11.81
C SER A 125 -16.99 -12.32 -10.61
N ALA A 126 -17.33 -13.39 -9.88
CA ALA A 126 -18.08 -13.28 -8.63
C ALA A 126 -17.37 -12.43 -7.57
N ILE A 127 -16.04 -12.50 -7.50
CA ILE A 127 -15.21 -11.71 -6.56
C ILE A 127 -15.27 -10.23 -6.92
N SER A 128 -15.05 -9.88 -8.18
CA SER A 128 -15.09 -8.49 -8.64
C SER A 128 -16.45 -7.85 -8.42
N SER A 129 -17.52 -8.60 -8.70
CA SER A 129 -18.89 -8.15 -8.51
C SER A 129 -19.24 -7.97 -7.03
N ALA A 130 -18.84 -8.92 -6.18
CA ALA A 130 -19.10 -8.85 -4.74
C ALA A 130 -18.32 -7.71 -4.04
N MET A 131 -17.14 -7.38 -4.56
CA MET A 131 -16.29 -6.30 -4.04
C MET A 131 -16.55 -4.94 -4.71
N GLU A 132 -17.41 -4.88 -5.71
CA GLU A 132 -17.69 -3.65 -6.48
C GLU A 132 -16.40 -3.00 -7.02
N LEU A 133 -15.52 -3.81 -7.63
CA LEU A 133 -14.24 -3.32 -8.14
C LEU A 133 -14.42 -2.58 -9.47
N HIS A 134 -13.65 -1.51 -9.62
CA HIS A 134 -13.56 -0.77 -10.87
C HIS A 134 -12.41 -1.31 -11.74
N PRO A 135 -12.44 -1.17 -13.09
CA PRO A 135 -11.33 -1.57 -13.98
C PRO A 135 -9.96 -1.03 -13.56
N ARG A 136 -9.90 0.17 -12.98
CA ARG A 136 -8.66 0.75 -12.45
C ARG A 136 -8.11 -0.04 -11.27
N ASP A 137 -8.99 -0.58 -10.42
CA ASP A 137 -8.58 -1.40 -9.27
C ASP A 137 -7.90 -2.68 -9.75
N ILE A 138 -8.44 -3.29 -10.79
CA ILE A 138 -7.90 -4.52 -11.39
C ILE A 138 -6.55 -4.24 -12.06
N LYS A 139 -6.43 -3.16 -12.82
CA LYS A 139 -5.16 -2.75 -13.43
C LYS A 139 -4.07 -2.53 -12.37
N ALA A 140 -4.41 -1.85 -11.28
CA ALA A 140 -3.46 -1.61 -10.19
C ALA A 140 -3.01 -2.92 -9.51
N LEU A 141 -3.94 -3.84 -9.24
CA LEU A 141 -3.60 -5.16 -8.68
C LEU A 141 -2.68 -5.97 -9.61
N PHE A 142 -2.91 -5.88 -10.91
CA PHE A 142 -2.08 -6.57 -11.89
C PHE A 142 -0.61 -6.12 -11.83
N THR A 143 -0.35 -4.83 -11.56
CA THR A 143 1.02 -4.29 -11.54
C THR A 143 1.88 -4.87 -10.42
N ILE A 144 1.30 -5.18 -9.25
CA ILE A 144 2.06 -5.77 -8.13
C ILE A 144 2.48 -7.21 -8.39
N LEU A 145 1.73 -7.94 -9.21
CA LEU A 145 2.03 -9.34 -9.55
C LEU A 145 2.94 -9.47 -10.78
N ASN A 146 2.77 -8.60 -11.77
CA ASN A 146 3.39 -8.77 -13.09
C ASN A 146 4.47 -7.74 -13.43
N ASP A 147 4.36 -6.53 -12.90
CA ASP A 147 5.33 -5.45 -13.14
C ASP A 147 6.28 -5.24 -11.96
N ASN A 148 6.23 -6.13 -10.97
CA ASN A 148 7.07 -6.14 -9.78
C ASN A 148 7.00 -4.83 -8.95
N VAL A 149 5.86 -4.12 -9.02
CA VAL A 149 5.62 -2.93 -8.20
C VAL A 149 5.59 -3.34 -6.72
N PRO A 150 6.35 -2.68 -5.83
CA PRO A 150 6.38 -3.05 -4.43
C PRO A 150 5.02 -2.91 -3.76
N LEU A 151 4.65 -3.92 -2.95
CA LEU A 151 3.52 -3.86 -2.03
C LEU A 151 4.05 -3.55 -0.62
N ILE A 152 3.77 -2.35 -0.11
CA ILE A 152 4.17 -1.94 1.24
C ILE A 152 3.01 -2.24 2.19
N MET A 153 3.18 -3.22 3.06
CA MET A 153 2.17 -3.64 4.04
C MET A 153 2.47 -3.05 5.42
N LYS A 154 1.59 -2.21 5.94
CA LYS A 154 1.68 -1.76 7.34
C LYS A 154 1.15 -2.86 8.26
N SER A 155 2.00 -3.36 9.15
CA SER A 155 1.65 -4.38 10.15
C SER A 155 2.64 -4.37 11.31
N HIS A 156 2.20 -4.80 12.50
CA HIS A 156 2.98 -4.68 13.73
C HIS A 156 3.18 -6.00 14.47
N ARG A 157 2.19 -6.90 14.47
CA ARG A 157 2.21 -8.17 15.21
C ARG A 157 3.03 -9.25 14.52
N ALA A 158 3.77 -10.02 15.30
CA ALA A 158 4.55 -11.16 14.80
C ALA A 158 3.69 -12.19 14.03
N SER A 159 2.48 -12.49 14.52
CA SER A 159 1.54 -13.39 13.84
C SER A 159 1.10 -12.86 12.47
N ASP A 160 0.91 -11.54 12.33
CA ASP A 160 0.55 -10.91 11.07
C ASP A 160 1.77 -10.92 10.12
N LEU A 161 2.97 -10.71 10.66
CA LEU A 161 4.21 -10.77 9.87
C LEU A 161 4.42 -12.16 9.26
N LEU A 162 4.21 -13.23 10.04
CA LEU A 162 4.28 -14.61 9.54
C LEU A 162 3.25 -14.87 8.44
N LYS A 163 2.01 -14.39 8.61
CA LYS A 163 0.98 -14.55 7.58
C LYS A 163 1.29 -13.77 6.31
N LEU A 164 1.90 -12.59 6.43
CA LEU A 164 2.36 -11.82 5.27
C LEU A 164 3.52 -12.50 4.54
N ILE A 165 4.41 -13.21 5.25
CA ILE A 165 5.45 -14.04 4.64
C ILE A 165 4.81 -15.14 3.77
N GLU A 166 3.82 -15.88 4.30
CA GLU A 166 3.10 -16.90 3.53
C GLU A 166 2.46 -16.33 2.25
N ILE A 167 1.80 -15.17 2.36
CA ILE A 167 1.16 -14.51 1.22
C ILE A 167 2.21 -14.07 0.19
N LYS A 168 3.32 -13.47 0.64
CA LYS A 168 4.43 -13.06 -0.23
C LYS A 168 4.98 -14.24 -1.02
N GLU A 169 5.24 -15.36 -0.35
CA GLU A 169 5.79 -16.56 -1.00
C GLU A 169 4.79 -17.18 -1.97
N ARG A 170 3.53 -17.33 -1.56
CA ARG A 170 2.48 -17.91 -2.40
C ARG A 170 2.25 -17.16 -3.72
N PHE A 171 2.28 -15.83 -3.68
CA PHE A 171 2.00 -14.99 -4.85
C PHE A 171 3.27 -14.36 -5.46
N ASN A 172 4.45 -14.71 -4.96
CA ASN A 172 5.74 -14.17 -5.42
C ASN A 172 5.78 -12.63 -5.44
N LEU A 173 5.32 -11.98 -4.36
CA LEU A 173 5.20 -10.54 -4.29
C LEU A 173 6.54 -9.86 -3.96
N ASN A 174 6.76 -8.69 -4.54
CA ASN A 174 7.77 -7.76 -4.05
C ASN A 174 7.20 -7.01 -2.84
N MET A 175 7.35 -7.59 -1.65
CA MET A 175 6.74 -7.08 -0.43
C MET A 175 7.75 -6.36 0.45
N ILE A 176 7.32 -5.23 1.02
CA ILE A 176 8.02 -4.47 2.06
C ILE A 176 7.07 -4.36 3.25
N ILE A 177 7.56 -4.54 4.47
CA ILE A 177 6.73 -4.37 5.66
C ILE A 177 7.11 -3.08 6.37
N MET A 178 6.10 -2.27 6.72
CA MET A 178 6.24 -1.01 7.43
C MET A 178 5.68 -1.12 8.85
N GLY A 179 6.40 -0.59 9.83
CA GLY A 179 6.06 -0.63 11.25
C GLY A 179 6.76 -1.78 11.97
N ALA A 180 6.25 -2.99 11.85
CA ALA A 180 6.89 -4.25 12.29
C ALA A 180 7.43 -4.23 13.72
N GLN A 181 6.67 -3.70 14.72
CA GLN A 181 7.12 -3.60 16.10
C GLN A 181 7.56 -4.93 16.72
N GLU A 182 6.86 -6.02 16.37
CA GLU A 182 7.19 -7.35 16.86
C GLU A 182 8.15 -8.15 15.95
N ALA A 183 8.82 -7.48 14.98
CA ALA A 183 9.72 -8.16 14.04
C ALA A 183 10.87 -8.91 14.73
N HIS A 184 11.29 -8.47 15.91
CA HIS A 184 12.33 -9.13 16.69
C HIS A 184 11.95 -10.57 17.08
N LEU A 185 10.66 -10.89 17.19
CA LEU A 185 10.16 -12.23 17.52
C LEU A 185 10.24 -13.21 16.33
N VAL A 186 10.25 -12.68 15.10
CA VAL A 186 10.22 -13.45 13.84
C VAL A 186 11.32 -13.01 12.87
N LYS A 187 12.45 -12.58 13.42
CA LYS A 187 13.56 -12.01 12.64
C LYS A 187 14.18 -13.01 11.66
N SER A 188 14.23 -14.28 12.04
CA SER A 188 14.80 -15.34 11.20
C SER A 188 13.94 -15.58 9.97
N GLU A 189 12.64 -15.67 10.16
CA GLU A 189 11.64 -15.90 9.11
C GLU A 189 11.60 -14.71 8.14
N LEU A 190 11.66 -13.48 8.65
CA LEU A 190 11.72 -12.27 7.82
C LEU A 190 13.01 -12.21 7.00
N ALA A 191 14.14 -12.59 7.59
CA ALA A 191 15.43 -12.60 6.90
C ALA A 191 15.46 -13.69 5.82
N GLU A 192 14.95 -14.90 6.10
CA GLU A 192 14.86 -16.00 5.14
C GLU A 192 13.94 -15.65 3.97
N ALA A 193 12.79 -15.02 4.25
CA ALA A 193 11.87 -14.55 3.23
C ALA A 193 12.38 -13.32 2.45
N GLY A 194 13.50 -12.71 2.88
CA GLY A 194 14.10 -11.55 2.22
C GLY A 194 13.20 -10.32 2.18
N ILE A 195 12.41 -10.08 3.25
CA ILE A 195 11.48 -8.96 3.32
C ILE A 195 12.15 -7.73 3.91
N PRO A 196 12.28 -6.62 3.16
CA PRO A 196 12.76 -5.35 3.70
C PRO A 196 11.77 -4.75 4.71
N LEU A 197 12.29 -4.08 5.74
CA LEU A 197 11.49 -3.42 6.76
C LEU A 197 11.68 -1.89 6.70
N ILE A 198 10.58 -1.16 6.84
CA ILE A 198 10.58 0.28 7.11
C ILE A 198 10.18 0.44 8.57
N ILE A 199 11.12 0.80 9.42
CA ILE A 199 10.91 0.95 10.85
C ILE A 199 11.00 2.41 11.28
N ASN A 200 10.30 2.76 12.36
CA ASN A 200 10.41 4.06 13.02
C ASN A 200 11.07 3.86 14.40
N PRO A 201 12.40 3.99 14.52
CA PRO A 201 13.11 3.69 15.76
C PRO A 201 12.89 4.73 16.88
N ILE A 202 12.29 5.88 16.55
CA ILE A 202 12.07 6.97 17.49
C ILE A 202 10.71 6.85 18.18
N ASN A 203 9.76 6.15 17.57
CA ASN A 203 8.41 6.03 18.08
C ASN A 203 8.32 4.87 19.09
N ASN A 204 8.55 5.18 20.36
CA ASN A 204 8.53 4.22 21.47
C ASN A 204 7.19 4.21 22.21
N ILE A 205 6.22 4.99 21.73
CA ILE A 205 4.87 5.06 22.29
C ILE A 205 3.94 4.34 21.31
N PRO A 206 3.22 3.29 21.74
CA PRO A 206 2.27 2.60 20.89
C PRO A 206 1.08 3.51 20.57
N ASP A 207 0.77 3.68 19.29
CA ASP A 207 -0.42 4.42 18.84
C ASP A 207 -1.70 3.60 19.00
N SER A 208 -1.56 2.27 19.15
CA SER A 208 -2.68 1.35 19.29
C SER A 208 -2.29 0.09 20.08
N PHE A 209 -3.27 -0.73 20.47
CA PHE A 209 -3.02 -2.03 21.08
C PHE A 209 -2.22 -3.00 20.19
N ASP A 210 -2.21 -2.79 18.89
CA ASP A 210 -1.42 -3.58 17.93
C ASP A 210 0.08 -3.25 17.99
N GLU A 211 0.44 -2.17 18.65
CA GLU A 211 1.79 -1.62 18.73
C GLU A 211 2.35 -1.68 20.17
N LEU A 212 1.73 -2.51 21.03
CA LEU A 212 2.12 -2.60 22.45
C LEU A 212 3.47 -3.27 22.69
N ALA A 213 3.97 -4.06 21.74
CA ALA A 213 5.30 -4.65 21.87
C ALA A 213 6.37 -3.59 21.68
N SER A 214 7.30 -3.52 22.62
CA SER A 214 8.36 -2.52 22.56
C SER A 214 9.30 -2.75 21.39
N ASN A 215 9.62 -1.67 20.72
CA ASN A 215 10.69 -1.60 19.73
C ASN A 215 12.05 -1.54 20.45
N ILE A 216 12.49 -2.65 21.01
CA ILE A 216 13.84 -2.70 21.62
C ILE A 216 14.81 -3.34 20.63
#